data_e28152df976905b274b19b586e5e852a
#
_entry.id   e28152df976905b274b19b586e5e852a
#
_cell.length_a   1.000
_cell.length_b   1.000
_cell.length_c   1.000
_cell.angle_alpha   90.00
_cell.angle_beta   90.00
_cell.angle_gamma   90.00
#
_symmetry.space_group_name_H-M   'P 1'
#
loop_
_entity.id
_entity.type
_entity.pdbx_description
1 polymer ?
#
loop_
_entity_poly.entity_id
_entity_poly.type
_entity_poly.pdbx_seq_one_letter_code
_entity_poly.pdbx_strand_id
1 'polypeptide(L)'
;MEEYWWAARQAASTIRPELTSSLPGAVPAVFRALRPWVHHGWEMVLLALAHDAVDVEAWMADYVTQQRMAVQRCGIAPEQCQQALDGVRQGALETARSEWLALHQPFPGVVERLRRFGDEGVDWAVLTTKGASFTAELLDGLGLSPWRLYGREDGAKPDVLLRLLQERPVHAFVEDRRATLETVRATPGLESLRCLLVGWGYLKPEDLVDLPDGVRALTSEGLERPLAQWP
;
A
#
# COMPACT_ATOMS: atom_id res chain seq x y z
N MET A 1 -3.69 -9.27 0.80
CA MET A 1 -4.37 -9.34 -0.52
C MET A 1 -5.88 -9.45 -0.36
N GLU A 2 -6.37 -10.25 0.58
CA GLU A 2 -7.80 -10.55 0.76
C GLU A 2 -8.65 -9.28 1.00
N GLU A 3 -8.22 -8.39 1.91
CA GLU A 3 -8.94 -7.14 2.17
C GLU A 3 -9.01 -6.23 0.93
N TYR A 4 -7.93 -6.16 0.17
CA TYR A 4 -7.91 -5.31 -1.02
C TYR A 4 -8.96 -5.73 -2.04
N TRP A 5 -9.07 -7.03 -2.32
CA TRP A 5 -10.08 -7.53 -3.23
C TRP A 5 -11.48 -7.45 -2.63
N TRP A 6 -11.64 -7.84 -1.37
CA TRP A 6 -12.93 -7.76 -0.69
C TRP A 6 -13.50 -6.35 -0.74
N ALA A 7 -12.72 -5.33 -0.34
CA ALA A 7 -13.15 -3.95 -0.34
C ALA A 7 -13.40 -3.41 -1.75
N ALA A 8 -12.53 -3.73 -2.72
CA ALA A 8 -12.68 -3.32 -4.12
C ALA A 8 -13.94 -3.92 -4.75
N ARG A 9 -14.21 -5.21 -4.51
CA ARG A 9 -15.41 -5.90 -4.98
C ARG A 9 -16.69 -5.29 -4.42
N GLN A 10 -16.73 -5.03 -3.13
CA GLN A 10 -17.89 -4.40 -2.48
C GLN A 10 -18.11 -2.97 -3.00
N ALA A 11 -17.04 -2.20 -3.14
CA ALA A 11 -17.11 -0.84 -3.69
C ALA A 11 -17.59 -0.85 -5.15
N ALA A 12 -17.08 -1.77 -5.98
CA ALA A 12 -17.55 -1.94 -7.35
C ALA A 12 -19.04 -2.32 -7.41
N SER A 13 -19.49 -3.20 -6.53
CA SER A 13 -20.92 -3.58 -6.42
C SER A 13 -21.79 -2.44 -5.90
N THR A 14 -21.28 -1.55 -5.08
CA THR A 14 -21.99 -0.33 -4.66
C THR A 14 -22.17 0.65 -5.82
N ILE A 15 -21.14 0.80 -6.68
CA ILE A 15 -21.16 1.67 -7.85
C ILE A 15 -22.04 1.08 -8.96
N ARG A 16 -21.92 -0.26 -9.17
CA ARG A 16 -22.65 -1.03 -10.20
C ARG A 16 -23.25 -2.28 -9.57
N PRO A 17 -24.47 -2.22 -9.06
CA PRO A 17 -25.15 -3.33 -8.38
C PRO A 17 -25.25 -4.61 -9.23
N GLU A 18 -25.31 -4.48 -10.56
CA GLU A 18 -25.36 -5.60 -11.51
C GLU A 18 -24.10 -6.48 -11.44
N LEU A 19 -22.96 -5.97 -10.98
CA LEU A 19 -21.72 -6.73 -10.83
C LEU A 19 -21.70 -7.62 -9.59
N THR A 20 -22.63 -7.47 -8.65
CA THR A 20 -22.60 -8.19 -7.36
C THR A 20 -22.52 -9.71 -7.51
N SER A 21 -23.22 -10.26 -8.50
CA SER A 21 -23.23 -11.71 -8.77
C SER A 21 -22.14 -12.19 -9.69
N SER A 22 -21.50 -11.30 -10.46
CA SER A 22 -20.48 -11.66 -11.46
C SER A 22 -19.05 -11.60 -10.88
N LEU A 23 -18.81 -10.71 -9.89
CA LEU A 23 -17.48 -10.59 -9.29
C LEU A 23 -17.19 -11.77 -8.35
N PRO A 24 -16.08 -12.51 -8.55
CA PRO A 24 -15.74 -13.68 -7.75
C PRO A 24 -15.50 -13.32 -6.28
N GLY A 25 -15.88 -14.24 -5.38
CA GLY A 25 -15.63 -14.07 -3.94
C GLY A 25 -14.16 -14.14 -3.59
N ALA A 26 -13.42 -15.07 -4.20
CA ALA A 26 -11.97 -15.22 -4.03
C ALA A 26 -11.21 -14.18 -4.87
N VAL A 27 -9.99 -13.85 -4.43
CA VAL A 27 -9.12 -12.91 -5.14
C VAL A 27 -8.78 -13.45 -6.54
N PRO A 28 -9.15 -12.75 -7.63
CA PRO A 28 -8.85 -13.19 -8.99
C PRO A 28 -7.35 -13.21 -9.31
N ALA A 29 -6.91 -14.10 -10.18
CA ALA A 29 -5.53 -14.16 -10.65
C ALA A 29 -5.10 -12.85 -11.32
N VAL A 30 -5.98 -12.24 -12.11
CA VAL A 30 -5.78 -10.91 -12.73
C VAL A 30 -5.49 -9.82 -11.69
N PHE A 31 -6.28 -9.77 -10.62
CA PHE A 31 -6.08 -8.79 -9.55
C PHE A 31 -4.74 -9.00 -8.82
N ARG A 32 -4.38 -10.26 -8.57
CA ARG A 32 -3.06 -10.61 -7.98
C ARG A 32 -1.92 -10.17 -8.88
N ALA A 33 -2.01 -10.47 -10.18
CA ALA A 33 -0.98 -10.15 -11.15
C ALA A 33 -0.74 -8.64 -11.28
N LEU A 34 -1.80 -7.82 -11.27
CA LEU A 34 -1.70 -6.38 -11.44
C LEU A 34 -1.46 -5.60 -10.13
N ARG A 35 -1.53 -6.25 -8.96
CA ARG A 35 -1.32 -5.56 -7.67
C ARG A 35 -0.01 -4.79 -7.56
N PRO A 36 1.15 -5.25 -8.10
CA PRO A 36 2.39 -4.49 -8.10
C PRO A 36 2.33 -3.13 -8.82
N TRP A 37 1.45 -2.97 -9.79
CA TRP A 37 1.26 -1.71 -10.54
C TRP A 37 0.30 -0.75 -9.85
N VAL A 38 -0.60 -1.26 -9.00
CA VAL A 38 -1.59 -0.44 -8.27
C VAL A 38 -0.90 0.48 -7.26
N HIS A 39 -1.16 1.77 -7.33
CA HIS A 39 -0.60 2.76 -6.43
C HIS A 39 -1.62 3.31 -5.44
N HIS A 40 -2.83 3.61 -5.90
CA HIS A 40 -3.89 4.19 -5.09
C HIS A 40 -5.03 3.20 -4.86
N GLY A 41 -5.76 3.39 -3.76
CA GLY A 41 -6.88 2.50 -3.41
C GLY A 41 -7.96 2.45 -4.47
N TRP A 42 -8.29 3.57 -5.11
CA TRP A 42 -9.32 3.67 -6.14
C TRP A 42 -9.04 2.80 -7.38
N GLU A 43 -7.75 2.57 -7.69
CA GLU A 43 -7.35 1.70 -8.82
C GLU A 43 -7.79 0.26 -8.62
N MET A 44 -7.85 -0.22 -7.38
CA MET A 44 -8.35 -1.55 -7.05
C MET A 44 -9.84 -1.68 -7.40
N VAL A 45 -10.62 -0.62 -7.12
CA VAL A 45 -12.04 -0.56 -7.49
C VAL A 45 -12.20 -0.52 -9.01
N LEU A 46 -11.36 0.25 -9.70
CA LEU A 46 -11.35 0.29 -11.17
C LEU A 46 -11.08 -1.09 -11.77
N LEU A 47 -10.11 -1.84 -11.22
CA LEU A 47 -9.83 -3.22 -11.67
C LEU A 47 -11.02 -4.16 -11.44
N ALA A 48 -11.77 -3.98 -10.36
CA ALA A 48 -12.99 -4.73 -10.12
C ALA A 48 -14.10 -4.35 -11.10
N LEU A 49 -14.29 -3.06 -11.39
CA LEU A 49 -15.27 -2.55 -12.36
C LEU A 49 -14.97 -2.99 -13.80
N ALA A 50 -13.68 -3.12 -14.13
CA ALA A 50 -13.22 -3.51 -15.46
C ALA A 50 -12.94 -5.02 -15.61
N HIS A 51 -13.23 -5.81 -14.59
CA HIS A 51 -12.81 -7.20 -14.40
C HIS A 51 -12.89 -8.07 -15.66
N ASP A 52 -14.01 -8.03 -16.40
CA ASP A 52 -14.21 -8.85 -17.59
C ASP A 52 -13.44 -8.35 -18.84
N ALA A 53 -12.83 -7.17 -18.77
CA ALA A 53 -12.17 -6.49 -19.89
C ALA A 53 -10.67 -6.24 -19.64
N VAL A 54 -10.09 -6.87 -18.61
CA VAL A 54 -8.67 -6.70 -18.27
C VAL A 54 -7.84 -7.74 -19.03
N ASP A 55 -7.03 -7.25 -19.96
CA ASP A 55 -5.92 -7.99 -20.55
C ASP A 55 -4.66 -7.74 -19.73
N VAL A 56 -4.23 -8.73 -18.96
CA VAL A 56 -3.12 -8.62 -18.02
C VAL A 56 -1.82 -8.22 -18.71
N GLU A 57 -1.51 -8.77 -19.87
CA GLU A 57 -0.27 -8.49 -20.60
C GLU A 57 -0.25 -7.02 -21.09
N ALA A 58 -1.37 -6.56 -21.67
CA ALA A 58 -1.50 -5.17 -22.09
C ALA A 58 -1.40 -4.19 -20.92
N TRP A 59 -2.00 -4.54 -19.75
CA TRP A 59 -1.92 -3.72 -18.55
C TRP A 59 -0.50 -3.68 -17.96
N MET A 60 0.20 -4.78 -17.94
CA MET A 60 1.59 -4.82 -17.48
C MET A 60 2.52 -4.03 -18.39
N ALA A 61 2.28 -4.06 -19.70
CA ALA A 61 3.10 -3.35 -20.69
C ALA A 61 2.92 -1.82 -20.61
N ASP A 62 1.70 -1.34 -20.41
CA ASP A 62 1.42 0.11 -20.27
C ASP A 62 0.25 0.36 -19.32
N TYR A 63 0.52 0.23 -18.02
CA TYR A 63 -0.47 0.37 -16.96
C TYR A 63 -1.20 1.72 -16.99
N VAL A 64 -0.47 2.81 -17.22
CA VAL A 64 -1.03 4.17 -17.17
C VAL A 64 -2.06 4.38 -18.31
N THR A 65 -1.75 3.94 -19.51
CA THR A 65 -2.67 4.05 -20.64
C THR A 65 -3.90 3.15 -20.45
N GLN A 66 -3.71 1.91 -20.01
CA GLN A 66 -4.82 0.98 -19.76
C GLN A 66 -5.74 1.48 -18.65
N GLN A 67 -5.17 1.99 -17.55
CA GLN A 67 -5.91 2.61 -16.46
C GLN A 67 -6.79 3.77 -16.97
N ARG A 68 -6.21 4.69 -17.75
CA ARG A 68 -6.94 5.83 -18.33
C ARG A 68 -8.09 5.37 -19.23
N MET A 69 -7.84 4.39 -20.11
CA MET A 69 -8.86 3.79 -20.97
C MET A 69 -9.98 3.12 -20.16
N ALA A 70 -9.63 2.43 -19.07
CA ALA A 70 -10.61 1.81 -18.18
C ALA A 70 -11.48 2.85 -17.46
N VAL A 71 -10.90 3.94 -16.97
CA VAL A 71 -11.65 5.08 -16.38
C VAL A 71 -12.66 5.62 -17.39
N GLN A 72 -12.24 5.88 -18.63
CA GLN A 72 -13.11 6.36 -19.70
C GLN A 72 -14.24 5.36 -20.03
N ARG A 73 -13.90 4.07 -20.17
CA ARG A 73 -14.86 3.00 -20.48
C ARG A 73 -15.88 2.81 -19.36
N CYS A 74 -15.43 2.84 -18.13
CA CYS A 74 -16.29 2.72 -16.97
C CYS A 74 -17.13 3.99 -16.73
N GLY A 75 -16.73 5.14 -17.27
CA GLY A 75 -17.43 6.41 -17.07
C GLY A 75 -17.48 6.84 -15.62
N ILE A 76 -16.43 6.53 -14.84
CA ILE A 76 -16.37 6.82 -13.40
C ILE A 76 -15.09 7.54 -13.04
N ALA A 77 -15.20 8.56 -12.17
CA ALA A 77 -14.05 9.31 -11.72
C ALA A 77 -13.28 8.55 -10.60
N PRO A 78 -11.94 8.71 -10.53
CA PRO A 78 -11.12 8.15 -9.45
C PRO A 78 -11.64 8.47 -8.05
N GLU A 79 -12.11 9.68 -7.83
CA GLU A 79 -12.66 10.16 -6.55
C GLU A 79 -13.91 9.38 -6.13
N GLN A 80 -14.76 9.01 -7.07
CA GLN A 80 -15.95 8.21 -6.80
C GLN A 80 -15.57 6.77 -6.40
N CYS A 81 -14.58 6.20 -7.08
CA CYS A 81 -14.02 4.89 -6.70
C CYS A 81 -13.42 4.93 -5.29
N GLN A 82 -12.65 5.99 -4.98
CA GLN A 82 -12.06 6.15 -3.66
C GLN A 82 -13.12 6.33 -2.57
N GLN A 83 -14.13 7.15 -2.83
CA GLN A 83 -15.24 7.38 -1.89
C GLN A 83 -16.01 6.08 -1.61
N ALA A 84 -16.30 5.30 -2.63
CA ALA A 84 -16.98 4.01 -2.47
C ALA A 84 -16.12 3.03 -1.65
N LEU A 85 -14.80 2.98 -1.92
CA LEU A 85 -13.86 2.15 -1.17
C LEU A 85 -13.81 2.53 0.32
N ASP A 86 -13.71 3.83 0.61
CA ASP A 86 -13.68 4.33 1.98
C ASP A 86 -15.01 4.08 2.69
N GLY A 87 -16.15 4.25 1.99
CA GLY A 87 -17.48 3.95 2.53
C GLY A 87 -17.65 2.47 2.91
N VAL A 88 -17.15 1.55 2.07
CA VAL A 88 -17.16 0.10 2.38
C VAL A 88 -16.34 -0.21 3.62
N ARG A 89 -15.14 0.36 3.73
CA ARG A 89 -14.27 0.17 4.90
C ARG A 89 -14.86 0.74 6.17
N GLN A 90 -15.44 1.94 6.07
CA GLN A 90 -16.12 2.58 7.20
C GLN A 90 -17.30 1.75 7.69
N GLY A 91 -18.17 1.29 6.77
CA GLY A 91 -19.29 0.43 7.12
C GLY A 91 -18.85 -0.88 7.76
N ALA A 92 -17.74 -1.46 7.29
CA ALA A 92 -17.17 -2.68 7.90
C ALA A 92 -16.66 -2.43 9.33
N LEU A 93 -16.00 -1.30 9.58
CA LEU A 93 -15.57 -0.92 10.93
C LEU A 93 -16.75 -0.77 11.90
N GLU A 94 -17.85 -0.20 11.43
CA GLU A 94 -19.04 0.05 12.25
C GLU A 94 -19.85 -1.23 12.54
N THR A 95 -19.87 -2.18 11.60
CA THR A 95 -20.78 -3.34 11.69
C THR A 95 -20.10 -4.69 11.86
N ALA A 96 -18.83 -4.82 11.43
CA ALA A 96 -18.10 -6.10 11.35
C ALA A 96 -16.59 -5.90 11.53
N ARG A 97 -16.17 -5.08 12.53
CA ARG A 97 -14.76 -4.70 12.74
C ARG A 97 -13.82 -5.90 12.82
N SER A 98 -14.20 -6.92 13.58
CA SER A 98 -13.35 -8.10 13.79
C SER A 98 -13.13 -8.88 12.50
N GLU A 99 -14.19 -9.06 11.70
CA GLU A 99 -14.14 -9.73 10.40
C GLU A 99 -13.29 -8.94 9.41
N TRP A 100 -13.44 -7.61 9.39
CA TRP A 100 -12.61 -6.75 8.53
C TRP A 100 -11.13 -6.80 8.92
N LEU A 101 -10.81 -6.74 10.22
CA LEU A 101 -9.44 -6.89 10.71
C LEU A 101 -8.84 -8.24 10.31
N ALA A 102 -9.62 -9.33 10.40
CA ALA A 102 -9.17 -10.68 10.03
C ALA A 102 -8.80 -10.84 8.54
N LEU A 103 -9.29 -9.96 7.66
CA LEU A 103 -8.90 -9.93 6.24
C LEU A 103 -7.46 -9.41 6.02
N HIS A 104 -6.87 -8.80 7.05
CA HIS A 104 -5.52 -8.24 6.97
C HIS A 104 -4.51 -9.22 7.56
N GLN A 105 -3.60 -9.64 6.71
CA GLN A 105 -2.50 -10.53 7.12
C GLN A 105 -1.19 -9.76 7.02
N PRO A 106 -0.53 -9.45 8.14
CA PRO A 106 0.81 -8.89 8.14
C PRO A 106 1.80 -9.84 7.44
N PHE A 107 2.80 -9.29 6.81
CA PHE A 107 3.91 -10.12 6.31
C PHE A 107 4.64 -10.76 7.49
N PRO A 108 5.14 -12.00 7.33
CA PRO A 108 5.85 -12.71 8.39
C PRO A 108 7.00 -11.89 8.97
N GLY A 109 7.15 -11.90 10.29
CA GLY A 109 8.23 -11.22 11.02
C GLY A 109 8.06 -9.71 11.20
N VAL A 110 7.15 -9.05 10.44
CA VAL A 110 7.03 -7.57 10.48
C VAL A 110 6.48 -7.08 11.81
N VAL A 111 5.42 -7.69 12.34
CA VAL A 111 4.82 -7.30 13.62
C VAL A 111 5.81 -7.49 14.77
N GLU A 112 6.48 -8.62 14.81
CA GLU A 112 7.52 -8.95 15.80
C GLU A 112 8.69 -7.96 15.71
N ARG A 113 9.07 -7.57 14.50
CA ARG A 113 10.15 -6.59 14.29
C ARG A 113 9.77 -5.20 14.80
N LEU A 114 8.56 -4.73 14.49
CA LEU A 114 8.07 -3.43 14.95
C LEU A 114 7.99 -3.36 16.48
N ARG A 115 7.60 -4.45 17.13
CA ARG A 115 7.61 -4.52 18.60
C ARG A 115 9.02 -4.40 19.19
N ARG A 116 10.00 -5.07 18.56
CA ARG A 116 11.41 -5.04 19.01
C ARG A 116 12.09 -3.67 18.84
N PHE A 117 11.57 -2.76 18.01
CA PHE A 117 12.13 -1.42 17.92
C PHE A 117 12.13 -0.67 19.25
N GLY A 118 11.10 -0.87 20.09
CA GLY A 118 11.07 -0.30 21.44
C GLY A 118 12.24 -0.76 22.31
N ASP A 119 12.62 -2.05 22.23
CA ASP A 119 13.75 -2.62 22.98
C ASP A 119 15.10 -2.07 22.48
N GLU A 120 15.15 -1.65 21.21
CA GLU A 120 16.32 -1.03 20.57
C GLU A 120 16.39 0.50 20.77
N GLY A 121 15.40 1.09 21.45
CA GLY A 121 15.30 2.55 21.62
C GLY A 121 15.00 3.29 20.31
N VAL A 122 14.34 2.62 19.35
CA VAL A 122 14.02 3.16 18.03
C VAL A 122 12.54 3.52 17.96
N ASP A 123 12.26 4.77 17.68
CA ASP A 123 10.92 5.23 17.29
C ASP A 123 10.67 4.90 15.82
N TRP A 124 9.44 4.55 15.48
CA TRP A 124 9.02 4.32 14.11
C TRP A 124 7.71 5.04 13.77
N ALA A 125 7.57 5.41 12.53
CA ALA A 125 6.39 6.07 12.00
C ALA A 125 5.83 5.30 10.80
N VAL A 126 4.54 5.46 10.55
CA VAL A 126 3.84 4.89 9.39
C VAL A 126 3.47 5.99 8.41
N LEU A 127 3.85 5.80 7.14
CA LEU A 127 3.43 6.61 6.01
C LEU A 127 2.70 5.71 5.01
N THR A 128 1.40 5.93 4.79
CA THR A 128 0.57 5.02 3.99
C THR A 128 -0.31 5.75 2.99
N THR A 129 -0.64 5.09 1.87
CA THR A 129 -1.69 5.55 0.93
C THR A 129 -3.11 5.14 1.36
N LYS A 130 -3.25 4.37 2.45
CA LYS A 130 -4.53 4.13 3.13
C LYS A 130 -4.85 5.34 4.02
N GLY A 131 -6.12 5.63 4.29
CA GLY A 131 -6.48 6.67 5.27
C GLY A 131 -5.92 6.37 6.67
N ALA A 132 -5.54 7.41 7.42
CA ALA A 132 -4.94 7.27 8.75
C ALA A 132 -5.87 6.54 9.72
N SER A 133 -7.17 6.86 9.70
CA SER A 133 -8.17 6.21 10.57
C SER A 133 -8.21 4.69 10.38
N PHE A 134 -8.27 4.22 9.13
CA PHE A 134 -8.25 2.77 8.83
C PHE A 134 -6.94 2.11 9.23
N THR A 135 -5.83 2.82 9.09
CA THR A 135 -4.52 2.29 9.48
C THR A 135 -4.37 2.25 11.00
N ALA A 136 -4.90 3.23 11.73
CA ALA A 136 -4.94 3.22 13.19
C ALA A 136 -5.69 2.00 13.73
N GLU A 137 -6.85 1.66 13.15
CA GLU A 137 -7.62 0.46 13.51
C GLU A 137 -6.84 -0.85 13.31
N LEU A 138 -6.07 -0.92 12.20
CA LEU A 138 -5.21 -2.08 11.92
C LEU A 138 -4.06 -2.19 12.94
N LEU A 139 -3.41 -1.09 13.25
CA LEU A 139 -2.31 -1.05 14.20
C LEU A 139 -2.80 -1.41 15.61
N ASP A 140 -3.94 -0.86 16.02
CA ASP A 140 -4.59 -1.19 17.29
C ASP A 140 -4.90 -2.69 17.39
N GLY A 141 -5.53 -3.25 16.35
CA GLY A 141 -5.83 -4.68 16.26
C GLY A 141 -4.59 -5.58 16.32
N LEU A 142 -3.41 -5.10 15.94
CA LEU A 142 -2.12 -5.78 16.02
C LEU A 142 -1.33 -5.47 17.31
N GLY A 143 -1.85 -4.59 18.17
CA GLY A 143 -1.16 -4.11 19.37
C GLY A 143 0.13 -3.35 19.03
N LEU A 144 0.09 -2.51 18.00
CA LEU A 144 1.21 -1.71 17.50
C LEU A 144 0.94 -0.23 17.68
N SER A 145 1.91 0.51 18.22
CA SER A 145 1.79 1.94 18.50
C SER A 145 2.99 2.69 17.89
N PRO A 146 2.87 3.23 16.68
CA PRO A 146 3.91 4.06 16.08
C PRO A 146 4.01 5.40 16.81
N TRP A 147 5.18 6.04 16.75
CA TRP A 147 5.36 7.42 17.23
C TRP A 147 4.51 8.40 16.42
N ARG A 148 4.36 8.17 15.10
CA ARG A 148 3.51 8.96 14.20
C ARG A 148 2.86 8.05 13.16
N LEU A 149 1.68 8.45 12.74
CA LEU A 149 0.94 7.83 11.65
C LEU A 149 0.48 8.93 10.68
N TYR A 150 0.82 8.77 9.42
CA TYR A 150 0.42 9.64 8.32
C TYR A 150 -0.33 8.82 7.27
N GLY A 151 -1.55 9.21 6.99
CA GLY A 151 -2.39 8.61 5.98
C GLY A 151 -2.29 9.32 4.63
N ARG A 152 -3.14 8.91 3.70
CA ARG A 152 -3.26 9.54 2.38
C ARG A 152 -3.53 11.04 2.47
N GLU A 153 -4.32 11.47 3.45
CA GLU A 153 -4.75 12.85 3.69
C GLU A 153 -3.62 13.79 4.13
N ASP A 154 -2.51 13.23 4.61
CA ASP A 154 -1.37 14.01 5.08
C ASP A 154 -0.43 14.48 3.95
N GLY A 155 -0.69 14.03 2.73
CA GLY A 155 0.06 14.41 1.54
C GLY A 155 1.02 13.35 1.03
N ALA A 156 1.89 13.75 0.10
CA ALA A 156 2.86 12.84 -0.52
C ALA A 156 3.95 12.42 0.49
N LYS A 157 4.42 11.18 0.37
CA LYS A 157 5.45 10.64 1.28
C LYS A 157 6.73 11.48 1.37
N PRO A 158 7.27 12.04 0.26
CA PRO A 158 8.43 12.95 0.37
C PRO A 158 8.16 14.18 1.24
N ASP A 159 6.99 14.81 1.12
CA ASP A 159 6.63 15.99 1.91
C ASP A 159 6.50 15.64 3.40
N VAL A 160 5.93 14.48 3.71
CA VAL A 160 5.86 13.96 5.07
C VAL A 160 7.25 13.68 5.63
N LEU A 161 8.15 13.07 4.85
CA LEU A 161 9.53 12.80 5.26
C LEU A 161 10.31 14.07 5.53
N LEU A 162 10.15 15.12 4.72
CA LEU A 162 10.75 16.44 4.97
C LEU A 162 10.25 17.06 6.27
N ARG A 163 8.96 16.93 6.59
CA ARG A 163 8.42 17.40 7.91
C ARG A 163 9.00 16.60 9.06
N LEU A 164 9.08 15.27 8.93
CA LEU A 164 9.67 14.40 9.96
C LEU A 164 11.12 14.74 10.26
N LEU A 165 11.92 15.02 9.22
CA LEU A 165 13.33 15.41 9.38
C LEU A 165 13.51 16.73 10.13
N GLN A 166 12.51 17.61 10.15
CA GLN A 166 12.53 18.85 10.96
C GLN A 166 12.27 18.55 12.46
N GLU A 167 11.58 17.44 12.77
CA GLU A 167 11.26 17.05 14.14
C GLU A 167 12.36 16.15 14.73
N ARG A 168 12.85 15.18 13.95
CA ARG A 168 13.83 14.17 14.40
C ARG A 168 14.68 13.63 13.24
N PRO A 169 15.88 13.10 13.51
CA PRO A 169 16.63 12.35 12.52
C PRO A 169 15.84 11.13 12.04
N VAL A 170 15.69 10.98 10.72
CA VAL A 170 15.11 9.79 10.08
C VAL A 170 16.27 8.92 9.59
N HIS A 171 16.45 7.74 10.18
CA HIS A 171 17.56 6.84 9.86
C HIS A 171 17.34 6.03 8.60
N ALA A 172 16.11 5.63 8.32
CA ALA A 172 15.76 4.88 7.13
C ALA A 172 14.28 5.08 6.75
N PHE A 173 13.98 4.99 5.47
CA PHE A 173 12.64 4.86 4.93
C PHE A 173 12.50 3.49 4.27
N VAL A 174 11.53 2.70 4.73
CA VAL A 174 11.26 1.32 4.29
C VAL A 174 9.98 1.30 3.48
N GLU A 175 10.02 0.73 2.27
CA GLU A 175 8.91 0.79 1.32
C GLU A 175 8.91 -0.46 0.43
N ASP A 176 7.74 -0.89 -0.06
CA ASP A 176 7.59 -2.01 -0.99
C ASP A 176 7.42 -1.55 -2.46
N ARG A 177 7.51 -0.24 -2.73
CA ARG A 177 7.36 0.32 -4.06
C ARG A 177 8.62 1.08 -4.49
N ARG A 178 9.35 0.54 -5.45
CA ARG A 178 10.58 1.13 -5.99
C ARG A 178 10.38 2.58 -6.45
N ALA A 179 9.34 2.86 -7.25
CA ALA A 179 9.07 4.21 -7.75
C ALA A 179 8.85 5.25 -6.64
N THR A 180 8.33 4.84 -5.46
CA THR A 180 8.23 5.72 -4.30
C THR A 180 9.61 6.07 -3.74
N LEU A 181 10.50 5.09 -3.64
CA LEU A 181 11.88 5.30 -3.18
C LEU A 181 12.68 6.18 -4.14
N GLU A 182 12.50 5.97 -5.46
CA GLU A 182 13.11 6.81 -6.49
C GLU A 182 12.64 8.27 -6.38
N THR A 183 11.33 8.49 -6.17
CA THR A 183 10.77 9.82 -5.93
C THR A 183 11.34 10.45 -4.66
N VAL A 184 11.45 9.72 -3.57
CA VAL A 184 12.06 10.18 -2.32
C VAL A 184 13.52 10.58 -2.57
N ARG A 185 14.30 9.73 -3.23
CA ARG A 185 15.72 10.00 -3.53
C ARG A 185 15.93 11.22 -4.46
N ALA A 186 14.99 11.49 -5.34
CA ALA A 186 15.03 12.65 -6.25
C ALA A 186 14.54 13.95 -5.58
N THR A 187 13.99 13.88 -4.35
CA THR A 187 13.44 15.05 -3.65
C THR A 187 14.56 15.82 -2.94
N PRO A 188 14.73 17.14 -3.21
CA PRO A 188 15.71 17.97 -2.51
C PRO A 188 15.53 17.91 -0.99
N GLY A 189 16.64 17.65 -0.28
CA GLY A 189 16.66 17.47 1.17
C GLY A 189 16.48 16.03 1.65
N LEU A 190 16.19 15.07 0.75
CA LEU A 190 16.09 13.64 1.05
C LEU A 190 17.20 12.80 0.41
N GLU A 191 18.17 13.42 -0.25
CA GLU A 191 19.23 12.74 -1.02
C GLU A 191 20.11 11.81 -0.15
N SER A 192 20.25 12.12 1.12
CA SER A 192 21.05 11.32 2.07
C SER A 192 20.21 10.28 2.84
N LEU A 193 18.88 10.29 2.70
CA LEU A 193 18.01 9.37 3.40
C LEU A 193 18.24 7.93 2.91
N ARG A 194 18.55 7.03 3.84
CA ARG A 194 18.68 5.60 3.55
C ARG A 194 17.30 5.04 3.15
N CYS A 195 17.18 4.58 1.92
CA CYS A 195 15.97 4.00 1.36
C CYS A 195 16.10 2.48 1.23
N LEU A 196 15.13 1.75 1.77
CA LEU A 196 15.14 0.29 1.81
C LEU A 196 13.91 -0.26 1.07
N LEU A 197 14.15 -1.00 -0.01
CA LEU A 197 13.11 -1.72 -0.74
C LEU A 197 12.95 -3.11 -0.14
N VAL A 198 11.77 -3.42 0.40
CA VAL A 198 11.50 -4.73 0.98
C VAL A 198 11.30 -5.78 -0.11
N GLY A 199 11.95 -6.95 0.03
CA GLY A 199 11.90 -8.03 -0.96
C GLY A 199 10.63 -8.90 -0.91
N TRP A 200 9.72 -8.65 0.03
CA TRP A 200 8.51 -9.45 0.25
C TRP A 200 7.19 -8.70 -0.02
N GLY A 201 7.25 -7.46 -0.50
CA GLY A 201 6.08 -6.65 -0.84
C GLY A 201 5.44 -6.99 -2.18
N TYR A 202 4.61 -6.08 -2.68
CA TYR A 202 4.00 -6.21 -4.00
C TYR A 202 4.91 -5.62 -5.08
N LEU A 203 5.97 -6.38 -5.41
CA LEU A 203 7.02 -5.97 -6.33
C LEU A 203 6.71 -6.42 -7.76
N LYS A 204 7.12 -5.60 -8.73
CA LYS A 204 7.26 -6.01 -10.12
C LYS A 204 8.51 -6.88 -10.28
N PRO A 205 8.57 -7.73 -11.32
CA PRO A 205 9.73 -8.61 -11.54
C PRO A 205 11.08 -7.86 -11.58
N GLU A 206 11.07 -6.63 -12.12
CA GLU A 206 12.27 -5.79 -12.29
C GLU A 206 12.62 -4.93 -11.06
N ASP A 207 11.75 -4.81 -10.06
CA ASP A 207 11.90 -3.83 -8.97
C ASP A 207 13.17 -4.04 -8.12
N LEU A 208 13.66 -5.28 -8.03
CA LEU A 208 14.89 -5.63 -7.29
C LEU A 208 16.16 -5.67 -8.18
N VAL A 209 16.00 -5.46 -9.50
CA VAL A 209 17.13 -5.46 -10.44
C VAL A 209 17.66 -4.05 -10.59
N ASP A 210 18.97 -3.88 -10.59
CA ASP A 210 19.67 -2.59 -10.80
C ASP A 210 19.04 -1.46 -9.95
N LEU A 211 19.06 -1.65 -8.62
CA LEU A 211 18.55 -0.65 -7.69
C LEU A 211 19.31 0.69 -7.85
N PRO A 212 18.58 1.83 -7.83
CA PRO A 212 19.22 3.13 -7.95
C PRO A 212 20.11 3.45 -6.74
N ASP A 213 21.06 4.37 -6.93
CA ASP A 213 21.96 4.81 -5.88
C ASP A 213 21.19 5.27 -4.63
N GLY A 214 21.62 4.79 -3.47
CA GLY A 214 21.01 5.10 -2.18
C GLY A 214 19.75 4.28 -1.84
N VAL A 215 19.35 3.37 -2.72
CA VAL A 215 18.32 2.36 -2.43
C VAL A 215 18.98 1.00 -2.27
N ARG A 216 18.60 0.26 -1.21
CA ARG A 216 19.10 -1.09 -0.94
C ARG A 216 17.95 -2.05 -0.71
N ALA A 217 18.14 -3.31 -1.09
CA ALA A 217 17.15 -4.34 -0.79
C ALA A 217 17.24 -4.75 0.69
N LEU A 218 16.07 -4.82 1.35
CA LEU A 218 15.93 -5.42 2.67
C LEU A 218 15.26 -6.79 2.50
N THR A 219 15.98 -7.86 2.85
CA THR A 219 15.45 -9.23 2.82
C THR A 219 14.67 -9.55 4.09
N SER A 220 13.90 -10.64 4.08
CA SER A 220 13.20 -11.11 5.28
C SER A 220 14.17 -11.44 6.43
N GLU A 221 15.32 -12.07 6.11
CA GLU A 221 16.36 -12.33 7.11
C GLU A 221 17.01 -11.03 7.61
N GLY A 222 17.17 -10.04 6.71
CA GLY A 222 17.65 -8.70 7.07
C GLY A 222 16.72 -7.99 8.03
N LEU A 223 15.41 -8.12 7.84
CA LEU A 223 14.39 -7.53 8.71
C LEU A 223 14.51 -8.04 10.15
N GLU A 224 14.83 -9.31 10.35
CA GLU A 224 14.95 -9.91 11.69
C GLU A 224 16.16 -9.42 12.49
N ARG A 225 17.16 -8.83 11.83
CA ARG A 225 18.37 -8.31 12.47
C ARG A 225 18.10 -6.99 13.17
N PRO A 226 18.92 -6.60 14.17
CA PRO A 226 18.88 -5.25 14.75
C PRO A 226 19.01 -4.17 13.67
N LEU A 227 18.37 -3.02 13.86
CA LEU A 227 18.38 -1.90 12.88
C LEU A 227 19.79 -1.48 12.47
N ALA A 228 20.75 -1.53 13.40
CA ALA A 228 22.16 -1.20 13.14
C ALA A 228 22.83 -2.13 12.11
N GLN A 229 22.26 -3.30 11.85
CA GLN A 229 22.77 -4.30 10.90
C GLN A 229 22.00 -4.31 9.57
N TRP A 230 21.01 -3.42 9.42
CA TRP A 230 20.28 -3.29 8.16
C TRP A 230 21.17 -2.70 7.06
N PRO A 231 20.92 -3.04 5.76
CA PRO A 231 21.76 -2.63 4.64
C PRO A 231 21.81 -1.11 4.42
#